data_fd7b79da31bc1e1fdd175f4eaf503dce
#
_entry.id   fd7b79da31bc1e1fdd175f4eaf503dce
#
_cell.length_a   1.000
_cell.length_b   1.000
_cell.length_c   1.000
_cell.angle_alpha   90.00
_cell.angle_beta   90.00
_cell.angle_gamma   90.00
#
_symmetry.space_group_name_H-M   'P 1'
#
loop_
_entity.id
_entity.type
_entity.pdbx_description
1 polymer ?
#
loop_
_entity_poly.entity_id
_entity_poly.type
_entity_poly.pdbx_seq_one_letter_code
_entity_poly.pdbx_strand_id
1 'polypeptide(L)'
;MLRKVSLSILTLALMLTVLFIPGQPAVAAKKQTELLVSAAASLKDSLDEIATVYEKAHPDIKLTFNYASSGTLQKQIEQGAPADLFFSAGKKQMDALVKQGFISERKTILTNSLVLVVPSDSKQKFTTVKELTSGGIKKVAVGQPESVPAGQYAKETLENRKVWDALQPKLVFAKDVRQVLTYVETGNVDAGFVYNTDALTSSKVKVALKVFPGVHTPIVYPAGVLSESKHSAEAKAFYTYLQSKEAGAVFKKYGFKLP
;
A
#
# COMPACT_ATOMS: atom_id res chain seq x y z
N MET A 1 -0.45 86.97 -51.26
CA MET A 1 -1.71 86.33 -51.68
C MET A 1 -1.83 84.99 -50.96
N LEU A 2 -2.62 84.94 -49.88
CA LEU A 2 -2.78 83.75 -49.05
C LEU A 2 -4.06 83.03 -49.44
N ARG A 3 -3.96 81.79 -49.86
CA ARG A 3 -5.14 80.94 -50.03
C ARG A 3 -5.31 80.05 -48.77
N LYS A 4 -6.48 80.28 -48.11
CA LYS A 4 -6.93 79.48 -46.98
C LYS A 4 -7.42 78.11 -47.49
N VAL A 5 -6.92 77.04 -46.93
CA VAL A 5 -7.40 75.66 -47.13
C VAL A 5 -8.18 75.26 -45.89
N SER A 6 -9.50 75.08 -46.06
CA SER A 6 -10.39 74.58 -45.02
C SER A 6 -10.19 73.06 -44.88
N LEU A 7 -9.89 72.63 -43.67
CA LEU A 7 -9.80 71.22 -43.31
C LEU A 7 -11.07 70.76 -42.67
N SER A 8 -11.87 69.93 -43.37
CA SER A 8 -13.11 69.38 -42.87
C SER A 8 -12.73 68.12 -42.02
N ILE A 9 -13.07 68.18 -40.73
CA ILE A 9 -12.91 67.07 -39.80
C ILE A 9 -14.12 66.13 -39.95
N LEU A 10 -13.89 64.95 -40.53
CA LEU A 10 -14.86 63.88 -40.62
C LEU A 10 -14.72 62.98 -39.35
N THR A 11 -15.60 63.16 -38.38
CA THR A 11 -15.70 62.38 -37.19
C THR A 11 -16.37 61.01 -37.49
N LEU A 12 -15.56 59.94 -37.59
CA LEU A 12 -16.02 58.56 -37.73
C LEU A 12 -16.38 58.03 -36.34
N ALA A 13 -17.67 57.95 -36.02
CA ALA A 13 -18.16 57.33 -34.81
C ALA A 13 -18.08 55.79 -34.94
N LEU A 14 -17.07 55.18 -34.31
CA LEU A 14 -16.93 53.72 -34.20
C LEU A 14 -17.87 53.23 -33.10
N MET A 15 -19.07 52.71 -33.46
CA MET A 15 -19.92 51.98 -32.54
C MET A 15 -19.29 50.68 -32.14
N LEU A 16 -18.75 50.58 -30.90
CA LEU A 16 -18.26 49.39 -30.29
C LEU A 16 -19.47 48.54 -29.84
N THR A 17 -19.93 47.59 -30.65
CA THR A 17 -20.90 46.59 -30.24
C THR A 17 -20.20 45.56 -29.33
N VAL A 18 -20.34 45.73 -28.01
CA VAL A 18 -19.95 44.72 -27.02
C VAL A 18 -20.90 43.53 -27.19
N LEU A 19 -20.39 42.45 -27.85
CA LEU A 19 -21.05 41.16 -27.86
C LEU A 19 -21.02 40.62 -26.42
N PHE A 20 -22.14 40.69 -25.74
CA PHE A 20 -22.41 40.05 -24.47
C PHE A 20 -22.46 38.54 -24.74
N ILE A 21 -21.32 37.83 -24.62
CA ILE A 21 -21.27 36.36 -24.60
C ILE A 21 -21.81 35.96 -23.21
N PRO A 22 -22.98 35.32 -23.11
CA PRO A 22 -23.45 34.84 -21.83
C PRO A 22 -22.41 33.84 -21.32
N GLY A 23 -21.72 34.18 -20.22
CA GLY A 23 -20.76 33.35 -19.58
C GLY A 23 -21.41 31.99 -19.29
N GLN A 24 -20.84 30.89 -19.85
CA GLN A 24 -21.22 29.55 -19.43
C GLN A 24 -21.03 29.49 -17.91
N PRO A 25 -22.02 28.98 -17.16
CA PRO A 25 -21.83 28.79 -15.72
C PRO A 25 -20.59 27.91 -15.56
N ALA A 26 -19.54 28.44 -14.94
CA ALA A 26 -18.41 27.65 -14.52
C ALA A 26 -18.98 26.57 -13.59
N VAL A 27 -19.01 25.33 -14.06
CA VAL A 27 -19.32 24.18 -13.22
C VAL A 27 -18.20 24.16 -12.18
N ALA A 28 -18.51 24.67 -10.99
CA ALA A 28 -17.60 24.64 -9.86
C ALA A 28 -17.22 23.16 -9.66
N ALA A 29 -15.96 22.82 -9.90
CA ALA A 29 -15.47 21.47 -9.67
C ALA A 29 -15.82 21.12 -8.22
N LYS A 30 -16.67 20.12 -8.01
CA LYS A 30 -17.08 19.67 -6.67
C LYS A 30 -15.79 19.29 -5.94
N LYS A 31 -15.50 19.97 -4.83
CA LYS A 31 -14.28 19.72 -4.05
C LYS A 31 -14.31 18.27 -3.59
N GLN A 32 -13.36 17.48 -4.07
CA GLN A 32 -13.21 16.09 -3.65
C GLN A 32 -12.75 16.02 -2.19
N THR A 33 -13.31 15.08 -1.44
CA THR A 33 -12.80 14.72 -0.12
C THR A 33 -11.62 13.76 -0.32
N GLU A 34 -10.44 14.15 0.14
CA GLU A 34 -9.27 13.31 0.10
C GLU A 34 -9.21 12.43 1.37
N LEU A 35 -9.21 11.11 1.19
CA LEU A 35 -9.02 10.14 2.26
C LEU A 35 -7.57 9.63 2.24
N LEU A 36 -6.90 9.76 3.37
CA LEU A 36 -5.53 9.30 3.57
C LEU A 36 -5.54 7.89 4.16
N VAL A 37 -5.06 6.91 3.40
CA VAL A 37 -5.03 5.50 3.79
C VAL A 37 -3.59 5.06 4.04
N SER A 38 -3.24 4.83 5.30
CA SER A 38 -1.97 4.20 5.69
C SER A 38 -2.07 2.69 5.55
N ALA A 39 -1.46 2.10 4.54
CA ALA A 39 -1.62 0.69 4.17
C ALA A 39 -0.29 -0.06 4.08
N ALA A 40 -0.27 -1.31 4.55
CA ALA A 40 0.88 -2.18 4.42
C ALA A 40 1.29 -2.33 2.94
N ALA A 41 2.60 -2.28 2.67
CA ALA A 41 3.16 -2.29 1.31
C ALA A 41 2.69 -3.48 0.45
N SER A 42 2.42 -4.63 1.07
CA SER A 42 1.89 -5.82 0.39
C SER A 42 0.47 -5.66 -0.18
N LEU A 43 -0.28 -4.64 0.25
CA LEU A 43 -1.64 -4.35 -0.23
C LEU A 43 -1.66 -3.48 -1.48
N LYS A 44 -0.51 -2.89 -1.87
CA LYS A 44 -0.44 -1.84 -2.88
C LYS A 44 -1.25 -2.16 -4.14
N ASP A 45 -0.93 -3.24 -4.84
CA ASP A 45 -1.53 -3.52 -6.15
C ASP A 45 -3.05 -3.76 -6.05
N SER A 46 -3.50 -4.43 -4.99
CA SER A 46 -4.93 -4.68 -4.76
C SER A 46 -5.68 -3.42 -4.37
N LEU A 47 -5.09 -2.54 -3.54
CA LEU A 47 -5.74 -1.29 -3.13
C LEU A 47 -5.74 -0.25 -4.26
N ASP A 48 -4.73 -0.20 -5.11
CA ASP A 48 -4.70 0.68 -6.28
C ASP A 48 -5.83 0.31 -7.28
N GLU A 49 -6.08 -1.00 -7.49
CA GLU A 49 -7.21 -1.47 -8.30
C GLU A 49 -8.55 -1.16 -7.62
N ILE A 50 -8.67 -1.40 -6.32
CA ILE A 50 -9.87 -1.08 -5.52
C ILE A 50 -10.16 0.42 -5.58
N ALA A 51 -9.12 1.27 -5.45
CA ALA A 51 -9.29 2.72 -5.54
C ALA A 51 -9.86 3.15 -6.89
N THR A 52 -9.36 2.59 -7.99
CA THR A 52 -9.87 2.88 -9.33
C THR A 52 -11.37 2.57 -9.46
N VAL A 53 -11.82 1.47 -8.88
CA VAL A 53 -13.25 1.09 -8.90
C VAL A 53 -14.07 1.97 -7.97
N TYR A 54 -13.58 2.21 -6.76
CA TYR A 54 -14.29 3.00 -5.75
C TYR A 54 -14.44 4.47 -6.16
N GLU A 55 -13.37 5.12 -6.62
CA GLU A 55 -13.38 6.52 -7.05
C GLU A 55 -14.30 6.74 -8.27
N LYS A 56 -14.40 5.74 -9.18
CA LYS A 56 -15.35 5.80 -10.30
C LYS A 56 -16.80 5.81 -9.82
N ALA A 57 -17.12 5.07 -8.77
CA ALA A 57 -18.46 5.02 -8.16
C ALA A 57 -18.72 6.23 -7.23
N HIS A 58 -17.67 6.83 -6.68
CA HIS A 58 -17.70 7.94 -5.74
C HIS A 58 -16.79 9.08 -6.22
N PRO A 59 -17.20 9.84 -7.26
CA PRO A 59 -16.36 10.85 -7.91
C PRO A 59 -16.03 12.06 -7.02
N ASP A 60 -16.69 12.18 -5.87
CA ASP A 60 -16.44 13.15 -4.82
C ASP A 60 -15.38 12.69 -3.79
N ILE A 61 -14.88 11.46 -3.91
CA ILE A 61 -13.81 10.90 -3.06
C ILE A 61 -12.53 10.75 -3.87
N LYS A 62 -11.40 11.09 -3.24
CA LYS A 62 -10.04 10.77 -3.70
C LYS A 62 -9.34 9.94 -2.64
N LEU A 63 -8.80 8.78 -3.03
CA LEU A 63 -8.02 7.93 -2.15
C LEU A 63 -6.52 8.19 -2.36
N THR A 64 -5.84 8.57 -1.29
CA THR A 64 -4.39 8.75 -1.28
C THR A 64 -3.77 7.75 -0.32
N PHE A 65 -2.81 6.95 -0.83
CA PHE A 65 -2.20 5.88 -0.05
C PHE A 65 -0.78 6.22 0.38
N ASN A 66 -0.50 5.94 1.65
CA ASN A 66 0.85 5.88 2.20
C ASN A 66 1.23 4.40 2.39
N TYR A 67 2.05 3.87 1.49
CA TYR A 67 2.49 2.47 1.54
C TYR A 67 3.85 2.33 2.23
N ALA A 68 3.88 1.59 3.34
CA ALA A 68 5.10 1.27 4.06
C ALA A 68 4.93 -0.04 4.87
N SER A 69 5.93 -0.39 5.69
CA SER A 69 5.72 -1.47 6.67
C SER A 69 4.70 -1.05 7.73
N SER A 70 3.92 -2.01 8.23
CA SER A 70 2.87 -1.70 9.21
C SER A 70 3.41 -1.07 10.50
N GLY A 71 4.63 -1.44 10.91
CA GLY A 71 5.26 -0.83 12.08
C GLY A 71 5.71 0.61 11.83
N THR A 72 6.20 0.92 10.63
CA THR A 72 6.51 2.30 10.22
C THR A 72 5.25 3.16 10.22
N LEU A 73 4.15 2.66 9.63
CA LEU A 73 2.87 3.37 9.59
C LEU A 73 2.29 3.57 10.99
N GLN A 74 2.36 2.54 11.85
CA GLN A 74 1.98 2.65 13.26
C GLN A 74 2.72 3.80 13.94
N LYS A 75 4.05 3.87 13.77
CA LYS A 75 4.86 4.93 14.38
C LYS A 75 4.53 6.31 13.83
N GLN A 76 4.26 6.44 12.54
CA GLN A 76 3.81 7.69 11.93
C GLN A 76 2.48 8.16 12.53
N ILE A 77 1.50 7.26 12.70
CA ILE A 77 0.22 7.58 13.34
C ILE A 77 0.42 7.99 14.80
N GLU A 78 1.23 7.26 15.56
CA GLU A 78 1.58 7.61 16.96
C GLU A 78 2.25 8.98 17.07
N GLN A 79 2.95 9.43 16.03
CA GLN A 79 3.61 10.75 15.94
C GLN A 79 2.70 11.85 15.37
N GLY A 80 1.41 11.56 15.14
CA GLY A 80 0.44 12.53 14.66
C GLY A 80 0.41 12.71 13.14
N ALA A 81 1.00 11.80 12.36
CA ALA A 81 0.83 11.84 10.91
C ALA A 81 -0.65 11.64 10.54
N PRO A 82 -1.20 12.47 9.64
CA PRO A 82 -2.60 12.38 9.28
C PRO A 82 -2.89 11.06 8.56
N ALA A 83 -3.98 10.41 8.97
CA ALA A 83 -4.55 9.25 8.30
C ALA A 83 -6.03 9.12 8.66
N ASP A 84 -6.83 8.64 7.72
CA ASP A 84 -8.25 8.34 7.93
C ASP A 84 -8.46 6.84 8.18
N LEU A 85 -7.67 5.99 7.51
CA LEU A 85 -7.68 4.54 7.69
C LEU A 85 -6.26 4.00 7.89
N PHE A 86 -6.19 2.90 8.67
CA PHE A 86 -4.98 2.09 8.79
C PHE A 86 -5.29 0.65 8.39
N PHE A 87 -4.53 0.10 7.42
CA PHE A 87 -4.66 -1.27 6.97
C PHE A 87 -3.34 -2.02 7.18
N SER A 88 -3.25 -2.79 8.24
CA SER A 88 -2.03 -3.46 8.70
C SER A 88 -1.90 -4.87 8.12
N ALA A 89 -0.66 -5.33 7.90
CA ALA A 89 -0.33 -6.73 7.61
C ALA A 89 0.01 -7.54 8.89
N GLY A 90 -0.29 -7.00 10.05
CA GLY A 90 -0.05 -7.65 11.34
C GLY A 90 -1.01 -7.18 12.42
N LYS A 91 -1.47 -8.12 13.24
CA LYS A 91 -2.38 -7.85 14.36
C LYS A 91 -1.73 -6.96 15.42
N LYS A 92 -0.43 -7.19 15.71
CA LYS A 92 0.34 -6.48 16.74
C LYS A 92 0.28 -4.96 16.57
N GLN A 93 0.49 -4.46 15.36
CA GLN A 93 0.51 -3.04 15.06
C GLN A 93 -0.88 -2.39 15.20
N MET A 94 -1.91 -3.09 14.74
CA MET A 94 -3.30 -2.65 14.93
C MET A 94 -3.68 -2.63 16.41
N ASP A 95 -3.34 -3.67 17.17
CA ASP A 95 -3.66 -3.76 18.60
C ASP A 95 -2.95 -2.65 19.40
N ALA A 96 -1.74 -2.27 19.02
CA ALA A 96 -1.01 -1.18 19.65
C ALA A 96 -1.74 0.16 19.49
N LEU A 97 -2.22 0.47 18.29
CA LEU A 97 -2.99 1.70 18.02
C LEU A 97 -4.37 1.68 18.71
N VAL A 98 -5.03 0.52 18.74
CA VAL A 98 -6.30 0.38 19.47
C VAL A 98 -6.12 0.62 20.97
N LYS A 99 -5.05 0.05 21.56
CA LYS A 99 -4.75 0.25 22.99
C LYS A 99 -4.52 1.72 23.36
N GLN A 100 -4.02 2.50 22.40
CA GLN A 100 -3.76 3.92 22.57
C GLN A 100 -4.95 4.81 22.17
N GLY A 101 -6.09 4.23 21.74
CA GLY A 101 -7.29 4.98 21.37
C GLY A 101 -7.27 5.58 19.97
N PHE A 102 -6.26 5.29 19.14
CA PHE A 102 -6.17 5.83 17.78
C PHE A 102 -7.19 5.22 16.79
N ILE A 103 -7.78 4.08 17.11
CA ILE A 103 -8.69 3.34 16.22
C ILE A 103 -10.08 3.27 16.84
N SER A 104 -11.08 3.78 16.11
CA SER A 104 -12.49 3.76 16.52
C SER A 104 -13.21 2.46 16.14
N GLU A 105 -12.90 1.90 14.97
CA GLU A 105 -13.49 0.67 14.44
C GLU A 105 -12.39 -0.18 13.78
N ARG A 106 -12.46 -1.51 13.96
CA ARG A 106 -11.53 -2.42 13.30
C ARG A 106 -12.15 -3.77 12.97
N LYS A 107 -11.66 -4.42 11.92
CA LYS A 107 -11.97 -5.80 11.58
C LYS A 107 -10.81 -6.44 10.82
N THR A 108 -10.61 -7.74 11.00
CA THR A 108 -9.76 -8.53 10.11
C THR A 108 -10.48 -8.69 8.77
N ILE A 109 -9.85 -8.20 7.70
CA ILE A 109 -10.41 -8.21 6.35
C ILE A 109 -9.85 -9.37 5.53
N LEU A 110 -8.55 -9.68 5.70
CA LEU A 110 -7.82 -10.64 4.87
C LEU A 110 -6.93 -11.54 5.74
N THR A 111 -6.55 -12.67 5.14
CA THR A 111 -5.47 -13.53 5.60
C THR A 111 -4.48 -13.79 4.47
N ASN A 112 -3.26 -14.23 4.82
CA ASN A 112 -2.19 -14.50 3.87
C ASN A 112 -1.34 -15.69 4.31
N SER A 113 -0.31 -16.02 3.55
CA SER A 113 0.68 -17.03 3.90
C SER A 113 2.09 -16.53 3.63
N LEU A 114 3.05 -16.98 4.42
CA LEU A 114 4.46 -16.68 4.24
C LEU A 114 5.08 -17.70 3.27
N VAL A 115 5.94 -17.22 2.38
CA VAL A 115 6.71 -18.05 1.45
C VAL A 115 8.17 -17.62 1.41
N LEU A 116 9.06 -18.56 1.09
CA LEU A 116 10.42 -18.28 0.69
C LEU A 116 10.46 -18.22 -0.83
N VAL A 117 10.97 -17.13 -1.37
CA VAL A 117 11.18 -16.94 -2.81
C VAL A 117 12.67 -16.91 -3.14
N VAL A 118 12.97 -17.30 -4.37
CA VAL A 118 14.29 -17.21 -4.99
C VAL A 118 14.15 -16.58 -6.39
N PRO A 119 15.23 -16.09 -7.03
CA PRO A 119 15.19 -15.71 -8.43
C PRO A 119 14.59 -16.80 -9.32
N SER A 120 13.85 -16.44 -10.36
CA SER A 120 13.09 -17.39 -11.20
C SER A 120 14.00 -18.42 -11.89
N ASP A 121 15.24 -18.04 -12.22
CA ASP A 121 16.26 -18.88 -12.84
C ASP A 121 17.09 -19.71 -11.83
N SER A 122 16.94 -19.46 -10.53
CA SER A 122 17.64 -20.18 -9.48
C SER A 122 17.40 -21.70 -9.56
N LYS A 123 18.44 -22.49 -9.42
CA LYS A 123 18.37 -23.96 -9.33
C LYS A 123 18.17 -24.48 -7.90
N GLN A 124 18.14 -23.58 -6.92
CA GLN A 124 17.96 -23.93 -5.51
C GLN A 124 16.56 -24.52 -5.27
N LYS A 125 16.54 -25.62 -4.51
CA LYS A 125 15.33 -26.31 -4.06
C LYS A 125 15.37 -26.39 -2.54
N PHE A 126 14.24 -26.11 -1.91
CA PHE A 126 14.11 -26.14 -0.46
C PHE A 126 12.97 -27.07 -0.07
N THR A 127 13.23 -27.99 0.85
CA THR A 127 12.22 -28.80 1.54
C THR A 127 11.98 -28.25 2.96
N THR A 128 12.97 -27.54 3.49
CA THR A 128 12.92 -26.91 4.82
C THR A 128 13.78 -25.64 4.85
N VAL A 129 13.44 -24.70 5.74
CA VAL A 129 14.23 -23.47 5.97
C VAL A 129 15.63 -23.76 6.55
N LYS A 130 15.89 -24.97 7.08
CA LYS A 130 17.23 -25.36 7.56
C LYS A 130 18.28 -25.35 6.45
N GLU A 131 17.87 -25.59 5.21
CA GLU A 131 18.77 -25.59 4.04
C GLU A 131 19.33 -24.20 3.71
N LEU A 132 18.73 -23.12 4.25
CA LEU A 132 19.29 -21.77 4.16
C LEU A 132 20.65 -21.63 4.85
N THR A 133 20.97 -22.50 5.83
CA THR A 133 22.28 -22.49 6.49
C THR A 133 23.40 -23.07 5.63
N SER A 134 23.06 -23.74 4.52
CA SER A 134 24.05 -24.37 3.62
C SER A 134 25.00 -23.35 3.00
N GLY A 135 26.21 -23.83 2.58
CA GLY A 135 27.21 -22.97 1.94
C GLY A 135 26.81 -22.38 0.58
N GLY A 136 25.80 -22.97 -0.07
CA GLY A 136 25.26 -22.49 -1.35
C GLY A 136 24.42 -21.23 -1.24
N ILE A 137 23.95 -20.88 -0.04
CA ILE A 137 23.19 -19.67 0.25
C ILE A 137 24.08 -18.67 0.98
N LYS A 138 24.25 -17.48 0.41
CA LYS A 138 25.10 -16.41 0.97
C LYS A 138 24.30 -15.32 1.67
N LYS A 139 23.15 -14.93 1.07
CA LYS A 139 22.31 -13.83 1.56
C LYS A 139 20.83 -14.21 1.52
N VAL A 140 20.12 -13.93 2.62
CA VAL A 140 18.68 -14.12 2.76
C VAL A 140 18.04 -12.81 3.19
N ALA A 141 17.14 -12.27 2.38
CA ALA A 141 16.42 -11.05 2.72
C ALA A 141 15.22 -11.37 3.63
N VAL A 142 15.07 -10.57 4.67
CA VAL A 142 13.91 -10.56 5.56
C VAL A 142 13.52 -9.10 5.83
N GLY A 143 12.24 -8.83 6.03
CA GLY A 143 11.83 -7.53 6.57
C GLY A 143 12.42 -7.31 7.97
N GLN A 144 12.72 -6.06 8.35
CA GLN A 144 13.18 -5.76 9.71
C GLN A 144 12.13 -6.23 10.74
N PRO A 145 12.40 -7.24 11.60
CA PRO A 145 11.35 -7.89 12.40
C PRO A 145 10.60 -6.95 13.34
N GLU A 146 11.24 -5.88 13.80
CA GLU A 146 10.67 -4.91 14.74
C GLU A 146 9.56 -4.07 14.09
N SER A 147 9.63 -3.83 12.77
CA SER A 147 8.72 -2.92 12.05
C SER A 147 7.95 -3.58 10.89
N VAL A 148 8.47 -4.69 10.34
CA VAL A 148 7.89 -5.36 9.16
C VAL A 148 7.22 -6.67 9.59
N PRO A 149 5.88 -6.78 9.53
CA PRO A 149 5.20 -8.01 9.96
C PRO A 149 5.70 -9.29 9.25
N ALA A 150 5.95 -9.24 7.93
CA ALA A 150 6.53 -10.37 7.19
C ALA A 150 7.88 -10.81 7.77
N GLY A 151 8.70 -9.85 8.22
CA GLY A 151 9.98 -10.11 8.87
C GLY A 151 9.80 -10.71 10.26
N GLN A 152 8.79 -10.28 11.01
CA GLN A 152 8.44 -10.89 12.30
C GLN A 152 8.03 -12.35 12.10
N TYR A 153 7.15 -12.66 11.15
CA TYR A 153 6.74 -14.05 10.85
C TYR A 153 7.91 -14.90 10.33
N ALA A 154 8.82 -14.31 9.55
CA ALA A 154 10.04 -15.00 9.12
C ALA A 154 10.94 -15.32 10.32
N LYS A 155 11.15 -14.37 11.23
CA LYS A 155 11.90 -14.58 12.47
C LYS A 155 11.28 -15.68 13.32
N GLU A 156 9.97 -15.61 13.61
CA GLU A 156 9.25 -16.66 14.34
C GLU A 156 9.44 -18.05 13.70
N THR A 157 9.35 -18.12 12.35
CA THR A 157 9.58 -19.36 11.60
C THR A 157 10.99 -19.91 11.81
N LEU A 158 11.99 -19.04 11.67
CA LEU A 158 13.41 -19.43 11.76
C LEU A 158 13.81 -19.79 13.20
N GLU A 159 13.27 -19.10 14.20
CA GLU A 159 13.44 -19.41 15.63
C GLU A 159 12.81 -20.78 15.97
N ASN A 160 11.55 -21.01 15.56
CA ASN A 160 10.87 -22.30 15.75
C ASN A 160 11.62 -23.47 15.08
N ARG A 161 12.31 -23.22 13.98
CA ARG A 161 13.16 -24.21 13.29
C ARG A 161 14.60 -24.23 13.80
N LYS A 162 14.94 -23.41 14.81
CA LYS A 162 16.26 -23.32 15.48
C LYS A 162 17.39 -22.99 14.51
N VAL A 163 17.15 -22.10 13.56
CA VAL A 163 18.15 -21.66 12.57
C VAL A 163 18.35 -20.15 12.52
N TRP A 164 17.59 -19.37 13.30
CA TRP A 164 17.67 -17.90 13.30
C TRP A 164 19.09 -17.41 13.59
N ASP A 165 19.73 -17.91 14.66
CA ASP A 165 21.07 -17.46 15.07
C ASP A 165 22.14 -17.85 14.04
N ALA A 166 22.04 -19.05 13.48
CA ALA A 166 22.96 -19.52 12.44
C ALA A 166 22.84 -18.72 11.13
N LEU A 167 21.69 -18.08 10.89
CA LEU A 167 21.45 -17.27 9.71
C LEU A 167 21.84 -15.80 9.88
N GLN A 168 22.07 -15.30 11.10
CA GLN A 168 22.40 -13.89 11.35
C GLN A 168 23.47 -13.32 10.41
N PRO A 169 24.60 -14.02 10.13
CA PRO A 169 25.63 -13.50 9.22
C PRO A 169 25.19 -13.39 7.76
N LYS A 170 24.06 -14.02 7.38
CA LYS A 170 23.51 -14.04 6.01
C LYS A 170 22.30 -13.17 5.84
N LEU A 171 21.71 -12.65 6.95
CA LEU A 171 20.48 -11.88 6.87
C LEU A 171 20.73 -10.48 6.30
N VAL A 172 19.85 -10.09 5.39
CA VAL A 172 19.77 -8.74 4.83
C VAL A 172 18.41 -8.18 5.20
N PHE A 173 18.40 -7.15 6.05
CA PHE A 173 17.17 -6.55 6.53
C PHE A 173 16.63 -5.51 5.55
N ALA A 174 15.31 -5.57 5.29
CA ALA A 174 14.59 -4.66 4.41
C ALA A 174 13.59 -3.81 5.21
N LYS A 175 13.33 -2.59 4.74
CA LYS A 175 12.39 -1.64 5.39
C LYS A 175 10.91 -2.05 5.25
N ASP A 176 10.58 -2.88 4.27
CA ASP A 176 9.26 -3.46 4.02
C ASP A 176 9.37 -4.74 3.17
N VAL A 177 8.25 -5.45 3.00
CA VAL A 177 8.23 -6.73 2.27
C VAL A 177 8.45 -6.58 0.77
N ARG A 178 8.08 -5.44 0.18
CA ARG A 178 8.31 -5.16 -1.25
C ARG A 178 9.78 -4.93 -1.53
N GLN A 179 10.52 -4.34 -0.61
CA GLN A 179 11.97 -4.25 -0.72
C GLN A 179 12.63 -5.63 -0.63
N VAL A 180 12.11 -6.55 0.22
CA VAL A 180 12.57 -7.96 0.21
C VAL A 180 12.39 -8.57 -1.18
N LEU A 181 11.18 -8.43 -1.76
CA LEU A 181 10.90 -8.93 -3.11
C LEU A 181 11.88 -8.37 -4.14
N THR A 182 12.08 -7.05 -4.12
CA THR A 182 13.02 -6.37 -5.03
C THR A 182 14.46 -6.89 -4.90
N TYR A 183 14.93 -7.17 -3.69
CA TYR A 183 16.27 -7.72 -3.51
C TYR A 183 16.44 -9.11 -4.15
N VAL A 184 15.38 -9.95 -4.09
CA VAL A 184 15.38 -11.23 -4.77
C VAL A 184 15.29 -11.08 -6.29
N GLU A 185 14.39 -10.22 -6.78
CA GLU A 185 14.20 -9.92 -8.22
C GLU A 185 15.48 -9.45 -8.92
N THR A 186 16.32 -8.72 -8.19
CA THR A 186 17.56 -8.13 -8.72
C THR A 186 18.79 -9.00 -8.46
N GLY A 187 18.62 -10.18 -7.84
CA GLY A 187 19.73 -11.08 -7.52
C GLY A 187 20.69 -10.54 -6.44
N ASN A 188 20.28 -9.50 -5.69
CA ASN A 188 21.08 -8.95 -4.59
C ASN A 188 21.16 -9.90 -3.38
N VAL A 189 20.23 -10.85 -3.30
CA VAL A 189 20.17 -11.94 -2.33
C VAL A 189 19.76 -13.25 -3.02
N ASP A 190 20.10 -14.39 -2.40
CA ASP A 190 19.81 -15.72 -2.94
C ASP A 190 18.37 -16.16 -2.68
N ALA A 191 17.78 -15.66 -1.59
CA ALA A 191 16.40 -15.96 -1.18
C ALA A 191 15.82 -14.84 -0.33
N GLY A 192 14.49 -14.82 -0.18
CA GLY A 192 13.82 -13.84 0.69
C GLY A 192 12.47 -14.35 1.17
N PHE A 193 12.06 -13.90 2.37
CA PHE A 193 10.73 -14.18 2.91
C PHE A 193 9.76 -13.07 2.55
N VAL A 194 8.72 -13.44 1.82
CA VAL A 194 7.63 -12.52 1.40
C VAL A 194 6.28 -13.19 1.64
N TYR A 195 5.19 -12.45 1.48
CA TYR A 195 3.88 -13.09 1.42
C TYR A 195 3.66 -13.77 0.07
N ASN A 196 2.78 -14.76 0.04
CA ASN A 196 2.42 -15.42 -1.21
C ASN A 196 1.85 -14.42 -2.24
N THR A 197 1.11 -13.43 -1.77
CA THR A 197 0.57 -12.35 -2.63
C THR A 197 1.67 -11.53 -3.29
N ASP A 198 2.76 -11.21 -2.58
CA ASP A 198 3.90 -10.49 -3.17
C ASP A 198 4.60 -11.34 -4.24
N ALA A 199 4.78 -12.63 -3.98
CA ALA A 199 5.38 -13.55 -4.95
C ALA A 199 4.58 -13.62 -6.25
N LEU A 200 3.25 -13.52 -6.19
CA LEU A 200 2.36 -13.54 -7.37
C LEU A 200 2.44 -12.27 -8.23
N THR A 201 2.98 -11.17 -7.70
CA THR A 201 3.10 -9.92 -8.48
C THR A 201 4.34 -9.87 -9.37
N SER A 202 5.23 -10.87 -9.31
CA SER A 202 6.49 -10.86 -10.03
C SER A 202 6.78 -12.16 -10.76
N SER A 203 7.13 -12.07 -12.03
CA SER A 203 7.64 -13.18 -12.83
C SER A 203 9.15 -13.42 -12.64
N LYS A 204 9.84 -12.51 -11.95
CA LYS A 204 11.31 -12.59 -11.72
C LYS A 204 11.67 -13.45 -10.52
N VAL A 205 10.69 -13.87 -9.73
CA VAL A 205 10.89 -14.79 -8.60
C VAL A 205 10.00 -16.01 -8.74
N LYS A 206 10.36 -17.06 -8.00
CA LYS A 206 9.51 -18.24 -7.80
C LYS A 206 9.46 -18.62 -6.34
N VAL A 207 8.33 -19.19 -5.93
CA VAL A 207 8.18 -19.78 -4.59
C VAL A 207 9.02 -21.06 -4.52
N ALA A 208 10.03 -21.03 -3.67
CA ALA A 208 10.92 -22.15 -3.43
C ALA A 208 10.45 -23.01 -2.24
N LEU A 209 9.76 -22.39 -1.26
CA LEU A 209 9.19 -23.09 -0.11
C LEU A 209 7.95 -22.36 0.39
N LYS A 210 6.86 -23.08 0.62
CA LYS A 210 5.70 -22.59 1.37
C LYS A 210 5.95 -22.83 2.86
N VAL A 211 5.91 -21.76 3.66
CA VAL A 211 6.11 -21.88 5.12
C VAL A 211 4.86 -22.50 5.75
N PHE A 212 5.06 -23.49 6.61
CA PHE A 212 3.96 -24.13 7.32
C PHE A 212 3.33 -23.18 8.35
N PRO A 213 1.99 -22.98 8.36
CA PRO A 213 1.33 -21.99 9.20
C PRO A 213 1.55 -22.16 10.72
N GLY A 214 1.79 -23.38 11.19
CA GLY A 214 1.97 -23.70 12.61
C GLY A 214 3.33 -23.28 13.21
N VAL A 215 4.22 -22.65 12.43
CA VAL A 215 5.56 -22.23 12.90
C VAL A 215 5.70 -20.72 13.08
N HIS A 216 4.64 -19.97 12.86
CA HIS A 216 4.53 -18.54 13.13
C HIS A 216 3.08 -18.20 13.54
N THR A 217 2.89 -17.02 14.10
CA THR A 217 1.55 -16.52 14.40
C THR A 217 0.71 -16.36 13.12
N PRO A 218 -0.64 -16.51 13.20
CA PRO A 218 -1.51 -16.35 12.03
C PRO A 218 -1.35 -15.00 11.36
N ILE A 219 -1.21 -15.03 10.03
CA ILE A 219 -1.05 -13.83 9.21
C ILE A 219 -2.43 -13.27 8.89
N VAL A 220 -2.77 -12.17 9.55
CA VAL A 220 -4.05 -11.49 9.38
C VAL A 220 -3.82 -10.02 9.03
N TYR A 221 -4.75 -9.47 8.26
CA TYR A 221 -4.75 -8.07 7.83
C TYR A 221 -5.96 -7.35 8.40
N PRO A 222 -5.82 -6.73 9.56
CA PRO A 222 -6.85 -5.86 10.11
C PRO A 222 -6.82 -4.50 9.43
N ALA A 223 -7.99 -3.99 9.06
CA ALA A 223 -8.22 -2.59 8.72
C ALA A 223 -8.95 -1.89 9.87
N GLY A 224 -8.73 -0.59 10.03
CA GLY A 224 -9.42 0.22 11.02
C GLY A 224 -9.54 1.68 10.61
N VAL A 225 -10.55 2.35 11.15
CA VAL A 225 -10.80 3.79 10.99
C VAL A 225 -10.13 4.54 12.12
N LEU A 226 -9.40 5.60 11.79
CA LEU A 226 -8.75 6.46 12.79
C LEU A 226 -9.81 7.25 13.57
N SER A 227 -9.65 7.32 14.91
CA SER A 227 -10.56 8.04 15.81
C SER A 227 -10.61 9.54 15.51
N GLU A 228 -9.48 10.14 15.08
CA GLU A 228 -9.34 11.56 14.80
C GLU A 228 -9.46 11.90 13.30
N SER A 229 -10.01 10.98 12.49
CA SER A 229 -10.28 11.25 11.09
C SER A 229 -11.21 12.46 10.93
N LYS A 230 -10.78 13.44 10.14
CA LYS A 230 -11.60 14.62 9.78
C LYS A 230 -12.70 14.29 8.78
N HIS A 231 -12.63 13.11 8.16
CA HIS A 231 -13.56 12.59 7.15
C HIS A 231 -14.17 11.26 7.60
N SER A 232 -14.60 11.20 8.88
CA SER A 232 -15.03 9.97 9.54
C SER A 232 -16.17 9.23 8.81
N ALA A 233 -17.12 9.96 8.20
CA ALA A 233 -18.23 9.34 7.46
C ALA A 233 -17.72 8.66 6.17
N GLU A 234 -16.90 9.36 5.39
CA GLU A 234 -16.33 8.86 4.14
C GLU A 234 -15.32 7.73 4.42
N ALA A 235 -14.52 7.86 5.48
CA ALA A 235 -13.60 6.81 5.93
C ALA A 235 -14.35 5.53 6.30
N LYS A 236 -15.46 5.62 7.04
CA LYS A 236 -16.33 4.48 7.37
C LYS A 236 -16.99 3.88 6.13
N ALA A 237 -17.41 4.70 5.16
CA ALA A 237 -17.97 4.22 3.91
C ALA A 237 -16.94 3.39 3.13
N PHE A 238 -15.71 3.88 2.96
CA PHE A 238 -14.64 3.13 2.32
C PHE A 238 -14.23 1.89 3.11
N TYR A 239 -14.12 1.98 4.44
CA TYR A 239 -13.88 0.83 5.32
C TYR A 239 -14.95 -0.27 5.17
N THR A 240 -16.21 0.11 5.01
CA THR A 240 -17.31 -0.82 4.75
C THR A 240 -17.19 -1.43 3.36
N TYR A 241 -16.83 -0.62 2.35
CA TYR A 241 -16.60 -1.10 0.99
C TYR A 241 -15.47 -2.13 0.91
N LEU A 242 -14.38 -1.96 1.67
CA LEU A 242 -13.30 -2.96 1.74
C LEU A 242 -13.78 -4.35 2.20
N GLN A 243 -14.96 -4.45 2.81
CA GLN A 243 -15.59 -5.69 3.27
C GLN A 243 -16.66 -6.22 2.30
N SER A 244 -16.88 -5.54 1.19
CA SER A 244 -17.88 -5.93 0.17
C SER A 244 -17.43 -7.15 -0.64
N LYS A 245 -18.36 -7.73 -1.38
CA LYS A 245 -18.07 -8.83 -2.33
C LYS A 245 -17.15 -8.35 -3.46
N GLU A 246 -17.34 -7.12 -3.91
CA GLU A 246 -16.58 -6.48 -4.99
C GLU A 246 -15.10 -6.32 -4.59
N ALA A 247 -14.83 -5.69 -3.46
CA ALA A 247 -13.47 -5.57 -2.92
C ALA A 247 -12.86 -6.96 -2.62
N GLY A 248 -13.67 -7.88 -2.07
CA GLY A 248 -13.27 -9.26 -1.82
C GLY A 248 -12.85 -10.01 -3.10
N ALA A 249 -13.51 -9.75 -4.23
CA ALA A 249 -13.14 -10.33 -5.52
C ALA A 249 -11.77 -9.82 -5.98
N VAL A 250 -11.50 -8.51 -5.83
CA VAL A 250 -10.19 -7.93 -6.15
C VAL A 250 -9.10 -8.53 -5.24
N PHE A 251 -9.31 -8.57 -3.93
CA PHE A 251 -8.33 -9.17 -3.02
C PHE A 251 -8.01 -10.64 -3.37
N LYS A 252 -9.02 -11.45 -3.72
CA LYS A 252 -8.82 -12.84 -4.16
C LYS A 252 -8.02 -12.92 -5.45
N LYS A 253 -8.26 -12.03 -6.42
CA LYS A 253 -7.48 -11.94 -7.67
C LYS A 253 -5.98 -11.77 -7.37
N TYR A 254 -5.62 -11.00 -6.34
CA TYR A 254 -4.23 -10.80 -5.88
C TYR A 254 -3.73 -11.89 -4.92
N GLY A 255 -4.50 -12.95 -4.68
CA GLY A 255 -4.08 -14.12 -3.90
C GLY A 255 -4.32 -14.02 -2.40
N PHE A 256 -4.97 -12.96 -1.91
CA PHE A 256 -5.43 -12.89 -0.52
C PHE A 256 -6.59 -13.86 -0.29
N LYS A 257 -6.75 -14.27 0.96
CA LYS A 257 -7.91 -15.06 1.41
C LYS A 257 -8.78 -14.19 2.31
N LEU A 258 -10.09 -14.35 2.18
CA LEU A 258 -11.05 -13.78 3.14
C LEU A 258 -11.02 -14.62 4.42
N PRO A 259 -11.29 -14.03 5.61
CA PRO A 259 -11.34 -14.74 6.89
C PRO A 259 -12.38 -15.83 6.93
#